data_6f3f2c6fc7f1a5a8310a533cb97f2641
#
_entry.id   6f3f2c6fc7f1a5a8310a533cb97f2641
#
_cell.length_a   1.000
_cell.length_b   1.000
_cell.length_c   1.000
_cell.angle_alpha   90.00
_cell.angle_beta   90.00
_cell.angle_gamma   90.00
#
_symmetry.space_group_name_H-M   'P 1'
#
loop_
_entity.id
_entity.type
_entity.pdbx_description
1 polymer ?
#
loop_
_entity_poly.entity_id
_entity_poly.type
_entity_poly.pdbx_seq_one_letter_code
_entity_poly.pdbx_strand_id
1 'polypeptide(L)'
;MYDEIIINCARLYKIDERLIRAIIKKESTWNPWAFRVERGFWSRYLSGIKAIFSRTPEKDEKWLTYPDIVSASYGLMQVMLTTAMELGFQFEFPFELFEPATNIKFGCLLLKKKYDRYKEWNAAIAAYNQGDDRKRPDGKFFNQEEYVDIVLQYIKEEG
;
A
#
# COMPACT_ATOMS: atom_id res chain seq x y z
N MET A 1 12.24 10.58 11.79
CA MET A 1 11.90 9.50 12.76
C MET A 1 12.12 8.13 12.14
N TYR A 2 11.78 7.88 10.86
CA TYR A 2 11.94 6.59 10.17
C TYR A 2 13.02 6.59 9.10
N ASP A 3 13.97 7.53 9.19
CA ASP A 3 14.93 7.83 8.13
C ASP A 3 15.78 6.63 7.70
N GLU A 4 16.33 5.91 8.68
CA GLU A 4 17.15 4.73 8.39
C GLU A 4 16.36 3.63 7.65
N ILE A 5 15.11 3.39 8.06
CA ILE A 5 14.22 2.40 7.42
C ILE A 5 13.92 2.83 5.98
N ILE A 6 13.58 4.11 5.78
CA ILE A 6 13.27 4.68 4.46
C ILE A 6 14.48 4.58 3.54
N ILE A 7 15.67 5.03 4.00
CA ILE A 7 16.91 4.97 3.23
C ILE A 7 17.26 3.53 2.84
N ASN A 8 17.13 2.58 3.76
CA ASN A 8 17.40 1.17 3.48
C ASN A 8 16.42 0.60 2.44
N CYS A 9 15.13 0.90 2.56
CA CYS A 9 14.13 0.49 1.57
C CYS A 9 14.36 1.18 0.20
N ALA A 10 14.68 2.46 0.19
CA ALA A 10 14.98 3.21 -1.02
C ALA A 10 16.12 2.57 -1.83
N ARG A 11 17.20 2.21 -1.15
CA ARG A 11 18.36 1.50 -1.75
C ARG A 11 17.99 0.11 -2.24
N LEU A 12 17.30 -0.67 -1.41
CA LEU A 12 16.94 -2.07 -1.71
C LEU A 12 16.02 -2.16 -2.92
N TYR A 13 15.02 -1.30 -3.00
CA TYR A 13 14.01 -1.34 -4.06
C TYR A 13 14.27 -0.36 -5.21
N LYS A 14 15.35 0.43 -5.14
CA LYS A 14 15.72 1.46 -6.13
C LYS A 14 14.59 2.48 -6.34
N ILE A 15 14.04 2.98 -5.24
CA ILE A 15 13.00 4.00 -5.19
C ILE A 15 13.63 5.27 -4.63
N ASP A 16 13.28 6.46 -5.17
CA ASP A 16 13.68 7.74 -4.57
C ASP A 16 13.09 7.84 -3.14
N GLU A 17 13.94 8.12 -2.15
CA GLU A 17 13.49 8.23 -0.75
C GLU A 17 12.45 9.33 -0.56
N ARG A 18 12.53 10.42 -1.34
CA ARG A 18 11.54 11.51 -1.32
C ARG A 18 10.16 11.01 -1.73
N LEU A 19 10.09 10.08 -2.69
CA LEU A 19 8.83 9.45 -3.08
C LEU A 19 8.24 8.61 -1.95
N ILE A 20 9.06 7.85 -1.23
CA ILE A 20 8.59 7.07 -0.07
C ILE A 20 8.04 8.00 1.01
N ARG A 21 8.77 9.08 1.34
CA ARG A 21 8.34 10.11 2.31
C ARG A 21 7.03 10.77 1.89
N ALA A 22 6.92 11.16 0.62
CA ALA A 22 5.72 11.78 0.07
C ALA A 22 4.49 10.87 0.17
N ILE A 23 4.64 9.58 -0.11
CA ILE A 23 3.55 8.60 0.05
C ILE A 23 3.17 8.47 1.52
N ILE A 24 4.14 8.31 2.45
CA ILE A 24 3.86 8.23 3.88
C ILE A 24 3.10 9.49 4.36
N LYS A 25 3.55 10.68 3.94
CA LYS A 25 2.89 11.95 4.26
C LYS A 25 1.45 11.97 3.74
N LYS A 26 1.23 11.53 2.49
CA LYS A 26 -0.10 11.51 1.86
C LYS A 26 -1.03 10.48 2.50
N GLU A 27 -0.54 9.27 2.79
CA GLU A 27 -1.36 8.16 3.26
C GLU A 27 -1.77 8.28 4.74
N SER A 28 -0.83 8.66 5.60
CA SER A 28 -1.04 8.59 7.05
C SER A 28 -0.70 9.88 7.80
N THR A 29 -0.14 10.87 7.12
CA THR A 29 0.45 12.05 7.81
C THR A 29 1.46 11.62 8.89
N TRP A 30 2.28 10.60 8.58
CA TRP A 30 3.28 10.01 9.47
C TRP A 30 2.72 9.28 10.70
N ASN A 31 1.43 8.94 10.73
CA ASN A 31 0.81 8.19 11.81
C ASN A 31 1.03 6.68 11.61
N PRO A 32 1.87 5.99 12.41
CA PRO A 32 2.10 4.55 12.26
C PRO A 32 0.89 3.70 12.63
N TRP A 33 -0.06 4.26 13.37
CA TRP A 33 -1.30 3.60 13.81
C TRP A 33 -2.50 3.92 12.92
N ALA A 34 -2.28 4.57 11.77
CA ALA A 34 -3.36 4.85 10.84
C ALA A 34 -4.04 3.55 10.38
N PHE A 35 -5.35 3.50 10.55
CA PHE A 35 -6.17 2.34 10.21
C PHE A 35 -7.42 2.80 9.46
N ARG A 36 -7.66 2.26 8.28
CA ARG A 36 -8.81 2.62 7.47
C ARG A 36 -9.46 1.37 6.89
N VAL A 37 -10.74 1.16 7.26
CA VAL A 37 -11.54 0.09 6.67
C VAL A 37 -12.02 0.52 5.29
N GLU A 38 -11.66 -0.23 4.27
CA GLU A 38 -12.08 -0.01 2.88
C GLU A 38 -13.49 -0.58 2.67
N ARG A 39 -14.49 0.21 3.05
CA ARG A 39 -15.90 -0.19 2.97
C ARG A 39 -16.27 -0.59 1.54
N GLY A 40 -16.88 -1.76 1.39
CA GLY A 40 -17.25 -2.30 0.08
C GLY A 40 -16.15 -3.09 -0.64
N PHE A 41 -14.88 -3.07 -0.17
CA PHE A 41 -13.84 -3.92 -0.73
C PHE A 41 -14.15 -5.40 -0.49
N TRP A 42 -14.58 -5.76 0.71
CA TRP A 42 -15.00 -7.11 1.05
C TRP A 42 -16.11 -7.61 0.12
N SER A 43 -17.20 -6.87 0.02
CA SER A 43 -18.36 -7.28 -0.80
C SER A 43 -18.03 -7.33 -2.29
N ARG A 44 -17.15 -6.47 -2.78
CA ARG A 44 -16.81 -6.36 -4.19
C ARG A 44 -15.78 -7.39 -4.64
N TYR A 45 -14.79 -7.70 -3.79
CA TYR A 45 -13.63 -8.49 -4.19
C TYR A 45 -13.42 -9.77 -3.39
N LEU A 46 -13.89 -9.84 -2.14
CA LEU A 46 -13.57 -10.93 -1.24
C LEU A 46 -14.75 -11.84 -0.90
N SER A 47 -15.99 -11.39 -1.00
CA SER A 47 -17.18 -12.20 -0.66
C SER A 47 -17.35 -13.47 -1.50
N GLY A 48 -16.71 -13.54 -2.66
CA GLY A 48 -16.67 -14.73 -3.55
C GLY A 48 -15.38 -15.56 -3.43
N ILE A 49 -14.38 -15.10 -2.67
CA ILE A 49 -13.04 -15.69 -2.69
C ILE A 49 -12.78 -16.51 -1.42
N LYS A 50 -13.56 -17.58 -1.22
CA LYS A 50 -13.12 -18.69 -0.33
C LYS A 50 -11.77 -19.28 -0.80
N ALA A 51 -11.40 -19.12 -2.07
CA ALA A 51 -10.24 -19.74 -2.67
C ALA A 51 -8.89 -19.04 -2.38
N ILE A 52 -8.85 -17.74 -2.05
CA ILE A 52 -7.59 -17.09 -1.67
C ILE A 52 -7.11 -17.60 -0.31
N PHE A 53 -8.04 -17.93 0.58
CA PHE A 53 -7.76 -18.33 1.94
C PHE A 53 -7.49 -19.84 2.09
N SER A 54 -7.80 -20.64 1.07
CA SER A 54 -7.50 -22.09 1.08
C SER A 54 -6.01 -22.44 0.89
N ARG A 55 -5.17 -21.44 0.66
CA ARG A 55 -3.71 -21.59 0.49
C ARG A 55 -2.87 -21.12 1.67
N THR A 56 -3.48 -20.57 2.71
CA THR A 56 -2.79 -20.21 3.94
C THR A 56 -2.71 -21.42 4.87
N PRO A 57 -1.56 -21.66 5.54
CA PRO A 57 -1.43 -22.76 6.50
C PRO A 57 -2.45 -22.61 7.62
N GLU A 58 -2.88 -23.73 8.17
CA GLU A 58 -3.96 -23.95 9.16
C GLU A 58 -3.96 -23.08 10.44
N LYS A 59 -3.00 -22.16 10.61
CA LYS A 59 -2.84 -21.39 11.87
C LYS A 59 -3.63 -20.10 11.97
N ASP A 60 -4.10 -19.49 10.85
CA ASP A 60 -4.57 -18.10 10.88
C ASP A 60 -5.95 -17.83 10.24
N GLU A 61 -6.75 -18.87 10.00
CA GLU A 61 -8.10 -18.73 9.44
C GLU A 61 -9.01 -17.79 10.28
N LYS A 62 -8.73 -17.65 11.57
CA LYS A 62 -9.58 -16.91 12.51
C LYS A 62 -9.68 -15.41 12.15
N TRP A 63 -8.60 -14.79 11.75
CA TRP A 63 -8.56 -13.36 11.40
C TRP A 63 -9.22 -13.07 10.05
N LEU A 64 -9.15 -14.04 9.14
CA LEU A 64 -9.73 -13.93 7.81
C LEU A 64 -11.26 -13.95 7.81
N THR A 65 -11.88 -14.29 8.93
CA THR A 65 -13.34 -14.24 9.11
C THR A 65 -13.86 -12.84 9.46
N TYR A 66 -12.96 -11.89 9.75
CA TYR A 66 -13.33 -10.51 10.08
C TYR A 66 -13.17 -9.59 8.86
N PRO A 67 -14.27 -9.23 8.17
CA PRO A 67 -14.23 -8.40 6.96
C PRO A 67 -13.47 -7.09 7.12
N ASP A 68 -13.66 -6.41 8.25
CA ASP A 68 -13.07 -5.11 8.53
C ASP A 68 -11.54 -5.20 8.71
N ILE A 69 -11.04 -6.31 9.25
CA ILE A 69 -9.60 -6.55 9.41
C ILE A 69 -8.98 -6.85 8.04
N VAL A 70 -9.59 -7.72 7.26
CA VAL A 70 -9.04 -8.18 5.98
C VAL A 70 -9.08 -7.09 4.91
N SER A 71 -10.12 -6.25 4.93
CA SER A 71 -10.29 -5.18 3.95
C SER A 71 -9.77 -3.81 4.43
N ALA A 72 -8.92 -3.79 5.45
CA ALA A 72 -8.36 -2.55 5.95
C ALA A 72 -6.96 -2.26 5.38
N SER A 73 -6.64 -0.97 5.38
CA SER A 73 -5.32 -0.41 5.15
C SER A 73 -4.65 -0.05 6.47
N TYR A 74 -3.36 -0.33 6.60
CA TYR A 74 -2.60 -0.26 7.84
C TYR A 74 -1.39 0.65 7.74
N GLY A 75 -1.13 1.41 8.78
CA GLY A 75 0.15 2.03 9.10
C GLY A 75 0.56 3.18 8.18
N LEU A 76 1.86 3.46 8.17
CA LEU A 76 2.48 4.62 7.52
C LEU A 76 2.16 4.75 6.04
N MET A 77 2.24 3.65 5.29
CA MET A 77 2.02 3.60 3.85
C MET A 77 0.64 3.04 3.48
N GLN A 78 -0.27 2.88 4.45
CA GLN A 78 -1.64 2.39 4.26
C GLN A 78 -1.69 1.12 3.39
N VAL A 79 -0.89 0.13 3.75
CA VAL A 79 -0.83 -1.15 3.04
C VAL A 79 -2.04 -2.01 3.43
N MET A 80 -2.80 -2.47 2.45
CA MET A 80 -3.89 -3.41 2.71
C MET A 80 -3.36 -4.78 3.11
N LEU A 81 -4.01 -5.43 4.08
CA LEU A 81 -3.62 -6.77 4.55
C LEU A 81 -3.58 -7.79 3.40
N THR A 82 -4.59 -7.81 2.56
CA THR A 82 -4.65 -8.70 1.39
C THR A 82 -3.49 -8.48 0.43
N THR A 83 -3.14 -7.22 0.17
CA THR A 83 -1.99 -6.86 -0.68
C THR A 83 -0.67 -7.29 -0.05
N ALA A 84 -0.49 -7.10 1.26
CA ALA A 84 0.71 -7.55 1.96
C ALA A 84 0.86 -9.09 1.87
N MET A 85 -0.24 -9.84 2.06
CA MET A 85 -0.26 -11.30 1.92
C MET A 85 0.12 -11.74 0.50
N GLU A 86 -0.39 -11.08 -0.54
CA GLU A 86 0.00 -11.34 -1.93
C GLU A 86 1.49 -11.06 -2.20
N LEU A 87 2.10 -10.18 -1.41
CA LEU A 87 3.53 -9.84 -1.46
C LEU A 87 4.38 -10.72 -0.55
N GLY A 88 3.78 -11.74 0.09
CA GLY A 88 4.49 -12.69 0.93
C GLY A 88 4.56 -12.32 2.41
N PHE A 89 3.70 -11.41 2.88
CA PHE A 89 3.58 -11.13 4.31
C PHE A 89 3.07 -12.37 5.05
N GLN A 90 3.87 -12.83 5.99
CA GLN A 90 3.53 -13.89 6.93
C GLN A 90 3.43 -13.25 8.32
N PHE A 91 2.38 -13.55 9.04
CA PHE A 91 2.08 -12.91 10.32
C PHE A 91 1.42 -13.90 11.28
N GLU A 92 1.60 -13.65 12.55
CA GLU A 92 0.80 -14.27 13.60
C GLU A 92 -0.45 -13.40 13.88
N PHE A 93 -0.26 -12.07 13.82
CA PHE A 93 -1.33 -11.08 13.99
C PHE A 93 -1.32 -10.06 12.86
N PRO A 94 -2.47 -9.73 12.23
CA PRO A 94 -2.58 -8.72 11.17
C PRO A 94 -2.00 -7.35 11.55
N PHE A 95 -2.05 -7.03 12.84
CA PHE A 95 -1.58 -5.77 13.41
C PHE A 95 -0.05 -5.60 13.38
N GLU A 96 0.71 -6.64 13.05
CA GLU A 96 2.15 -6.53 12.75
C GLU A 96 2.43 -5.62 11.55
N LEU A 97 1.41 -5.35 10.71
CA LEU A 97 1.48 -4.32 9.67
C LEU A 97 1.55 -2.89 10.20
N PHE A 98 1.30 -2.63 11.47
CA PHE A 98 1.54 -1.32 12.08
C PHE A 98 3.01 -1.08 12.41
N GLU A 99 3.83 -2.14 12.48
CA GLU A 99 5.25 -2.00 12.74
C GLU A 99 5.90 -1.23 11.58
N PRO A 100 6.60 -0.09 11.85
CA PRO A 100 7.08 0.81 10.82
C PRO A 100 7.98 0.16 9.76
N ALA A 101 8.92 -0.71 10.17
CA ALA A 101 9.83 -1.35 9.23
C ALA A 101 9.08 -2.34 8.32
N THR A 102 8.17 -3.11 8.88
CA THR A 102 7.28 -4.02 8.15
C THR A 102 6.41 -3.25 7.17
N ASN A 103 5.75 -2.19 7.63
CA ASN A 103 4.85 -1.40 6.81
C ASN A 103 5.55 -0.73 5.63
N ILE A 104 6.67 -0.03 5.89
CA ILE A 104 7.45 0.64 4.84
C ILE A 104 8.00 -0.38 3.85
N LYS A 105 8.48 -1.54 4.30
CA LYS A 105 8.93 -2.62 3.42
C LYS A 105 7.84 -3.06 2.45
N PHE A 106 6.65 -3.38 2.93
CA PHE A 106 5.56 -3.85 2.07
C PHE A 106 4.98 -2.75 1.19
N GLY A 107 4.95 -1.50 1.66
CA GLY A 107 4.61 -0.34 0.84
C GLY A 107 5.59 -0.14 -0.32
N CYS A 108 6.89 -0.24 -0.06
CA CYS A 108 7.91 -0.16 -1.10
C CYS A 108 7.86 -1.33 -2.08
N LEU A 109 7.59 -2.55 -1.61
CA LEU A 109 7.37 -3.72 -2.47
C LEU A 109 6.17 -3.52 -3.40
N LEU A 110 5.05 -3.01 -2.88
CA LEU A 110 3.89 -2.68 -3.70
C LEU A 110 4.22 -1.64 -4.75
N LEU A 111 4.84 -0.53 -4.35
CA LEU A 111 5.21 0.56 -5.25
C LEU A 111 6.17 0.07 -6.35
N LYS A 112 7.17 -0.74 -5.97
CA LYS A 112 8.09 -1.36 -6.93
C LYS A 112 7.38 -2.28 -7.91
N LYS A 113 6.46 -3.13 -7.44
CA LYS A 113 5.62 -4.00 -8.29
C LYS A 113 4.82 -3.18 -9.30
N LYS A 114 4.24 -2.04 -8.89
CA LYS A 114 3.53 -1.12 -9.79
C LYS A 114 4.48 -0.51 -10.82
N TYR A 115 5.63 -0.02 -10.40
CA TYR A 115 6.64 0.52 -11.33
C TYR A 115 7.12 -0.54 -12.33
N ASP A 116 7.39 -1.76 -11.88
CA ASP A 116 7.83 -2.84 -12.78
C ASP A 116 6.79 -3.21 -13.83
N ARG A 117 5.52 -3.03 -13.49
CA ARG A 117 4.42 -3.26 -14.43
C ARG A 117 4.26 -2.13 -15.45
N TYR A 118 4.29 -0.89 -15.00
CA TYR A 118 3.93 0.27 -15.83
C TYR A 118 5.14 0.99 -16.42
N LYS A 119 6.34 0.79 -15.85
CA LYS A 119 7.62 1.42 -16.25
C LYS A 119 7.61 2.95 -16.23
N GLU A 120 6.64 3.55 -15.53
CA GLU A 120 6.45 4.98 -15.44
C GLU A 120 6.00 5.35 -14.01
N TRP A 121 6.67 6.32 -13.38
CA TRP A 121 6.45 6.62 -11.96
C TRP A 121 5.07 7.22 -11.68
N ASN A 122 4.55 8.11 -12.54
CA ASN A 122 3.22 8.68 -12.31
C ASN A 122 2.14 7.59 -12.40
N ALA A 123 2.28 6.63 -13.32
CA ALA A 123 1.40 5.48 -13.40
C ALA A 123 1.53 4.55 -12.18
N ALA A 124 2.75 4.36 -11.68
CA ALA A 124 2.99 3.57 -10.47
C ALA A 124 2.37 4.23 -9.23
N ILE A 125 2.52 5.56 -9.09
CA ILE A 125 1.91 6.35 -8.01
C ILE A 125 0.38 6.27 -8.09
N ALA A 126 -0.21 6.49 -9.27
CA ALA A 126 -1.65 6.36 -9.47
C ALA A 126 -2.13 4.95 -9.09
N ALA A 127 -1.45 3.92 -9.60
CA ALA A 127 -1.81 2.53 -9.37
C ALA A 127 -1.56 2.06 -7.92
N TYR A 128 -0.69 2.71 -7.18
CA TYR A 128 -0.50 2.45 -5.76
C TYR A 128 -1.81 2.69 -4.99
N ASN A 129 -2.47 3.80 -5.26
CA ASN A 129 -3.70 4.20 -4.58
C ASN A 129 -4.98 3.59 -5.20
N GLN A 130 -5.14 3.69 -6.52
CA GLN A 130 -6.38 3.25 -7.19
C GLN A 130 -6.36 1.79 -7.67
N GLY A 131 -5.22 1.10 -7.54
CA GLY A 131 -5.07 -0.30 -7.91
C GLY A 131 -4.48 -0.54 -9.31
N ASP A 132 -4.76 0.33 -10.26
CA ASP A 132 -4.29 0.27 -11.65
C ASP A 132 -3.96 1.67 -12.21
N ASP A 133 -3.56 1.76 -13.48
CA ASP A 133 -3.21 3.01 -14.17
C ASP A 133 -4.33 3.57 -15.05
N ARG A 134 -5.60 3.20 -14.77
CA ARG A 134 -6.75 3.68 -15.56
C ARG A 134 -6.79 5.19 -15.63
N LYS A 135 -7.11 5.68 -16.83
CA LYS A 135 -7.21 7.09 -17.13
C LYS A 135 -8.64 7.47 -17.52
N ARG A 136 -8.96 8.73 -17.25
CA ARG A 136 -10.18 9.40 -17.73
C ARG A 136 -10.04 9.71 -19.24
N PRO A 137 -11.15 10.08 -19.92
CA PRO A 137 -11.10 10.47 -21.32
C PRO A 137 -10.16 11.66 -21.64
N ASP A 138 -9.86 12.52 -20.64
CA ASP A 138 -8.92 13.64 -20.76
C ASP A 138 -7.43 13.20 -20.65
N GLY A 139 -7.16 11.90 -20.51
CA GLY A 139 -5.82 11.33 -20.41
C GLY A 139 -5.20 11.33 -19.02
N LYS A 140 -5.86 11.96 -18.04
CA LYS A 140 -5.40 11.98 -16.64
C LYS A 140 -5.80 10.70 -15.90
N PHE A 141 -5.05 10.31 -14.87
CA PHE A 141 -5.45 9.23 -13.97
C PHE A 141 -6.74 9.61 -13.22
N PHE A 142 -7.54 8.61 -12.82
CA PHE A 142 -8.78 8.87 -12.07
C PHE A 142 -8.50 9.61 -10.76
N ASN A 143 -7.38 9.32 -10.10
CA ASN A 143 -6.95 9.95 -8.86
C ASN A 143 -5.86 11.03 -9.08
N GLN A 144 -5.78 11.64 -10.27
CA GLN A 144 -4.72 12.58 -10.63
C GLN A 144 -4.58 13.73 -9.62
N GLU A 145 -5.64 14.50 -9.46
CA GLU A 145 -5.63 15.71 -8.63
C GLU A 145 -5.64 15.39 -7.13
N GLU A 146 -6.31 14.30 -6.75
CA GLU A 146 -6.51 13.93 -5.34
C GLU A 146 -5.34 13.15 -4.75
N TYR A 147 -4.49 12.56 -5.60
CA TYR A 147 -3.39 11.73 -5.16
C TYR A 147 -2.07 12.01 -5.87
N VAL A 148 -1.99 11.82 -7.19
CA VAL A 148 -0.72 11.90 -7.94
C VAL A 148 -0.09 13.28 -7.81
N ASP A 149 -0.87 14.35 -8.06
CA ASP A 149 -0.36 15.73 -8.02
C ASP A 149 0.10 16.13 -6.60
N ILE A 150 -0.62 15.64 -5.57
CA ILE A 150 -0.24 15.88 -4.17
C ILE A 150 1.07 15.18 -3.82
N VAL A 151 1.24 13.91 -4.23
CA VAL A 151 2.50 13.17 -3.99
C VAL A 151 3.66 13.87 -4.72
N LEU A 152 3.47 14.29 -5.96
CA LEU A 152 4.49 15.01 -6.72
C LEU A 152 4.82 16.38 -6.10
N GLN A 153 3.84 17.07 -5.52
CA GLN A 153 4.07 18.29 -4.76
C GLN A 153 4.93 18.00 -3.52
N TYR A 154 4.60 16.97 -2.74
CA TYR A 154 5.40 16.63 -1.54
C TYR A 154 6.85 16.25 -1.87
N ILE A 155 7.09 15.58 -3.00
CA ILE A 155 8.46 15.30 -3.47
C ILE A 155 9.25 16.59 -3.69
N LYS A 156 8.62 17.64 -4.22
CA LYS A 156 9.27 18.94 -4.45
C LYS A 156 9.56 19.70 -3.15
N GLU A 157 8.72 19.50 -2.12
CA GLU A 157 8.90 20.13 -0.81
C GLU A 157 10.04 19.50 0.01
N GLU A 158 10.43 18.27 -0.30
CA GLU A 158 11.53 17.51 0.35
C GLU A 158 12.92 17.86 -0.24
N GLY A 159 13.00 18.59 -1.33
CA GLY A 159 14.25 19.02 -2.01
C GLY A 159 14.58 20.45 -1.75
#